data_0134ea40ece96d36a5154f4529173332
#
_entry.id   0134ea40ece96d36a5154f4529173332
#
_cell.length_a   1.000
_cell.length_b   1.000
_cell.length_c   1.000
_cell.angle_alpha   90.00
_cell.angle_beta   90.00
_cell.angle_gamma   90.00
#
_symmetry.space_group_name_H-M   'P 1'
#
loop_
_entity.id
_entity.type
_entity.pdbx_description
1 polymer ?
#
loop_
_entity_poly.entity_id
_entity_poly.type
_entity_poly.pdbx_seq_one_letter_code
_entity_poly.pdbx_strand_id
1 'polypeptide(L)'
;MKVLNYGSLNVDYVYSVDHIIVGGETQHSSKLEVFSGGKGLNQSIALAKAGVPVYHAGIVGTDGDILLDACKEAGVNTKYIRRLPVKGGHTMIQVDKNAQNCIILYGGTNQMQTKEFVDEVLADFGEGDYLILQNEINMLDYIIDQAYEKKMKIVMNPSPFDD
;
A
#
# COMPACT_ATOMS: atom_id res chain seq x y z
N MET A 1 4.07 20.15 12.03
CA MET A 1 3.19 18.97 11.97
C MET A 1 3.30 18.38 10.56
N LYS A 2 3.83 17.17 10.45
CA LYS A 2 3.93 16.40 9.21
C LYS A 2 2.96 15.22 9.27
N VAL A 3 2.57 14.69 8.11
CA VAL A 3 1.77 13.47 8.02
C VAL A 3 2.56 12.43 7.25
N LEU A 4 2.89 11.33 7.92
CA LEU A 4 3.51 10.14 7.35
C LEU A 4 2.43 9.06 7.21
N ASN A 5 2.20 8.58 6.01
CA ASN A 5 1.45 7.36 5.77
C ASN A 5 2.45 6.23 5.45
N TYR A 6 2.60 5.27 6.36
CA TYR A 6 3.50 4.15 6.18
C TYR A 6 2.67 2.92 5.82
N GLY A 7 2.68 2.51 4.56
CA GLY A 7 1.71 1.52 4.12
C GLY A 7 2.02 0.83 2.81
N SER A 8 1.07 0.02 2.40
CA SER A 8 1.16 -0.83 1.22
C SER A 8 1.11 -0.06 -0.09
N LEU A 9 1.81 -0.62 -1.07
CA LEU A 9 1.90 -0.20 -2.46
C LEU A 9 1.71 -1.44 -3.33
N ASN A 10 0.57 -1.56 -4.02
CA ASN A 10 0.20 -2.72 -4.82
C ASN A 10 -0.08 -2.37 -6.27
N VAL A 11 0.35 -3.24 -7.19
CA VAL A 11 -0.14 -3.23 -8.57
C VAL A 11 -1.35 -4.13 -8.67
N ASP A 12 -2.51 -3.58 -9.00
CA ASP A 12 -3.76 -4.33 -9.10
C ASP A 12 -4.01 -4.79 -10.54
N TYR A 13 -4.01 -6.11 -10.77
CA TYR A 13 -4.35 -6.75 -12.04
C TYR A 13 -5.81 -7.17 -12.01
N VAL A 14 -6.67 -6.43 -12.71
CA VAL A 14 -8.12 -6.63 -12.71
C VAL A 14 -8.56 -7.35 -13.97
N TYR A 15 -9.07 -8.57 -13.79
CA TYR A 15 -9.58 -9.43 -14.85
C TYR A 15 -11.11 -9.37 -14.88
N SER A 16 -11.69 -8.93 -16.00
CA SER A 16 -13.13 -9.01 -16.22
C SER A 16 -13.49 -10.42 -16.68
N VAL A 17 -14.35 -11.11 -15.93
CA VAL A 17 -14.75 -12.49 -16.14
C VAL A 17 -16.26 -12.63 -16.22
N ASP A 18 -16.77 -13.73 -16.78
CA ASP A 18 -18.22 -13.99 -16.82
C ASP A 18 -18.76 -14.31 -15.40
N HIS A 19 -18.03 -15.11 -14.66
CA HIS A 19 -18.27 -15.43 -13.24
C HIS A 19 -16.94 -15.67 -12.52
N ILE A 20 -16.95 -15.63 -11.21
CA ILE A 20 -15.77 -15.95 -10.39
C ILE A 20 -15.42 -17.42 -10.59
N ILE A 21 -14.17 -17.70 -11.00
CA ILE A 21 -13.68 -19.03 -11.31
C ILE A 21 -13.71 -19.93 -10.07
N VAL A 22 -14.13 -21.18 -10.27
CA VAL A 22 -14.14 -22.21 -9.20
C VAL A 22 -13.05 -23.26 -9.42
N GLY A 23 -12.77 -24.06 -8.39
CA GLY A 23 -11.71 -25.07 -8.46
C GLY A 23 -11.90 -26.03 -9.63
N GLY A 24 -10.84 -26.22 -10.44
CA GLY A 24 -10.83 -27.11 -11.62
C GLY A 24 -11.33 -26.45 -12.92
N GLU A 25 -11.77 -25.21 -12.88
CA GLU A 25 -12.26 -24.48 -14.04
C GLU A 25 -11.16 -23.68 -14.76
N THR A 26 -11.33 -23.47 -16.06
CA THR A 26 -10.54 -22.54 -16.86
C THR A 26 -11.49 -21.69 -17.70
N GLN A 27 -11.40 -20.37 -17.58
CA GLN A 27 -12.15 -19.45 -18.45
C GLN A 27 -11.27 -18.34 -19.01
N HIS A 28 -11.68 -17.74 -20.11
CA HIS A 28 -11.03 -16.58 -20.68
C HIS A 28 -11.53 -15.31 -19.99
N SER A 29 -10.59 -14.42 -19.64
CA SER A 29 -10.92 -13.05 -19.27
C SER A 29 -11.25 -12.26 -20.53
N SER A 30 -12.27 -11.43 -20.49
CA SER A 30 -12.64 -10.52 -21.59
C SER A 30 -11.79 -9.25 -21.60
N LYS A 31 -11.19 -8.86 -20.47
CA LYS A 31 -10.38 -7.65 -20.31
C LYS A 31 -9.39 -7.81 -19.15
N LEU A 32 -8.18 -7.27 -19.33
CA LEU A 32 -7.21 -7.06 -18.26
C LEU A 32 -6.92 -5.55 -18.16
N GLU A 33 -7.09 -5.02 -16.96
CA GLU A 33 -6.68 -3.66 -16.61
C GLU A 33 -5.67 -3.69 -15.48
N VAL A 34 -4.77 -2.71 -15.46
CA VAL A 34 -3.73 -2.61 -14.42
C VAL A 34 -3.87 -1.24 -13.75
N PHE A 35 -4.00 -1.25 -12.44
CA PHE A 35 -4.18 -0.05 -11.65
C PHE A 35 -3.12 0.06 -10.54
N SER A 36 -2.89 1.30 -10.10
CA SER A 36 -2.21 1.56 -8.85
C SER A 36 -3.17 1.34 -7.68
N GLY A 37 -2.76 0.56 -6.68
CA GLY A 37 -3.58 0.21 -5.54
C GLY A 37 -2.79 0.00 -4.26
N GLY A 38 -3.42 -0.66 -3.29
CA GLY A 38 -2.94 -0.80 -1.92
C GLY A 38 -3.60 0.21 -0.98
N LYS A 39 -3.99 -0.23 0.22
CA LYS A 39 -4.66 0.64 1.20
C LYS A 39 -3.81 1.84 1.58
N GLY A 40 -2.49 1.63 1.72
CA GLY A 40 -1.53 2.70 1.99
C GLY A 40 -1.53 3.75 0.90
N LEU A 41 -1.33 3.34 -0.36
CA LEU A 41 -1.32 4.27 -1.49
C LEU A 41 -2.64 5.04 -1.61
N ASN A 42 -3.77 4.35 -1.51
CA ASN A 42 -5.10 4.95 -1.64
C ASN A 42 -5.34 6.03 -0.56
N GLN A 43 -4.92 5.78 0.68
CA GLN A 43 -5.02 6.77 1.75
C GLN A 43 -4.08 7.96 1.53
N SER A 44 -2.85 7.75 1.06
CA SER A 44 -1.94 8.86 0.72
C SER A 44 -2.53 9.75 -0.38
N ILE A 45 -3.07 9.14 -1.43
CA ILE A 45 -3.71 9.90 -2.53
C ILE A 45 -4.94 10.67 -2.03
N ALA A 46 -5.76 10.05 -1.18
CA ALA A 46 -6.94 10.71 -0.61
C ALA A 46 -6.56 11.91 0.26
N LEU A 47 -5.53 11.77 1.10
CA LEU A 47 -5.01 12.87 1.92
C LEU A 47 -4.45 14.01 1.07
N ALA A 48 -3.63 13.69 0.07
CA ALA A 48 -3.07 14.69 -0.83
C ALA A 48 -4.16 15.45 -1.60
N LYS A 49 -5.17 14.74 -2.13
CA LYS A 49 -6.33 15.34 -2.79
C LYS A 49 -7.18 16.21 -1.84
N ALA A 50 -7.18 15.90 -0.55
CA ALA A 50 -7.81 16.73 0.49
C ALA A 50 -6.96 17.94 0.91
N GLY A 51 -5.81 18.16 0.26
CA GLY A 51 -4.92 19.29 0.53
C GLY A 51 -3.97 19.09 1.72
N VAL A 52 -3.82 17.86 2.21
CA VAL A 52 -2.90 17.53 3.29
C VAL A 52 -1.53 17.18 2.70
N PRO A 53 -0.45 17.90 3.06
CA PRO A 53 0.90 17.50 2.68
C PRO A 53 1.27 16.18 3.34
N VAL A 54 1.33 15.10 2.56
CA VAL A 54 1.57 13.74 3.05
C VAL A 54 2.85 13.16 2.45
N TYR A 55 3.63 12.49 3.31
CA TYR A 55 4.74 11.63 2.94
C TYR A 55 4.24 10.19 2.90
N HIS A 56 4.61 9.46 1.86
CA HIS A 56 4.40 8.00 1.84
C HIS A 56 5.71 7.28 2.11
N ALA A 57 5.68 6.34 3.07
CA ALA A 57 6.77 5.39 3.28
C ALA A 57 6.32 3.98 2.89
N GLY A 58 7.18 3.26 2.22
CA GLY A 58 6.92 1.90 1.76
C GLY A 58 7.99 1.39 0.80
N ILE A 59 7.78 0.20 0.26
CA ILE A 59 8.73 -0.42 -0.64
C ILE A 59 8.00 -0.87 -1.91
N VAL A 60 8.53 -0.47 -3.07
CA VAL A 60 8.07 -0.94 -4.38
C VAL A 60 9.06 -1.92 -5.00
N GLY A 61 8.57 -2.75 -5.91
CA GLY A 61 9.40 -3.66 -6.69
C GLY A 61 9.84 -3.09 -8.03
N THR A 62 10.31 -3.98 -8.93
CA THR A 62 10.71 -3.63 -10.30
C THR A 62 9.56 -3.09 -11.15
N ASP A 63 8.33 -3.42 -10.78
CA ASP A 63 7.08 -3.05 -11.43
C ASP A 63 6.38 -1.82 -10.79
N GLY A 64 7.08 -1.11 -9.91
CA GLY A 64 6.51 -0.04 -9.10
C GLY A 64 6.34 1.32 -9.78
N ASP A 65 6.68 1.49 -11.08
CA ASP A 65 6.61 2.79 -11.74
C ASP A 65 5.19 3.38 -11.74
N ILE A 66 4.19 2.57 -12.03
CA ILE A 66 2.78 2.98 -11.99
C ILE A 66 2.36 3.54 -10.61
N LEU A 67 2.94 3.03 -9.52
CA LEU A 67 2.66 3.45 -8.14
C LEU A 67 3.33 4.80 -7.84
N LEU A 68 4.57 4.98 -8.30
CA LEU A 68 5.31 6.24 -8.14
C LEU A 68 4.68 7.35 -8.98
N ASP A 69 4.24 7.05 -10.19
CA ASP A 69 3.55 8.00 -11.05
C ASP A 69 2.22 8.45 -10.42
N ALA A 70 1.43 7.51 -9.88
CA ALA A 70 0.20 7.84 -9.15
C ALA A 70 0.45 8.74 -7.92
N CYS A 71 1.52 8.47 -7.15
CA CYS A 71 1.94 9.35 -6.06
C CYS A 71 2.26 10.75 -6.55
N LYS A 72 3.06 10.86 -7.60
CA LYS A 72 3.50 12.12 -8.19
C LYS A 72 2.33 12.94 -8.72
N GLU A 73 1.42 12.31 -9.45
CA GLU A 73 0.21 12.97 -9.98
C GLU A 73 -0.69 13.51 -8.87
N ALA A 74 -0.78 12.79 -7.76
CA ALA A 74 -1.58 13.22 -6.61
C ALA A 74 -0.87 14.25 -5.71
N GLY A 75 0.43 14.50 -5.90
CA GLY A 75 1.21 15.39 -5.05
C GLY A 75 1.68 14.76 -3.74
N VAL A 76 1.73 13.43 -3.64
CA VAL A 76 2.28 12.69 -2.50
C VAL A 76 3.80 12.78 -2.51
N ASN A 77 4.41 13.06 -1.37
CA ASN A 77 5.87 13.07 -1.23
C ASN A 77 6.40 11.63 -1.11
N THR A 78 7.25 11.23 -2.05
CA THR A 78 7.78 9.87 -2.19
C THR A 78 9.19 9.69 -1.63
N LYS A 79 9.71 10.65 -0.85
CA LYS A 79 11.07 10.61 -0.28
C LYS A 79 11.41 9.29 0.42
N TYR A 80 10.42 8.66 1.05
CA TYR A 80 10.57 7.44 1.83
C TYR A 80 10.03 6.19 1.13
N ILE A 81 9.89 6.23 -0.20
CA ILE A 81 9.60 5.02 -0.99
C ILE A 81 10.92 4.44 -1.49
N ARG A 82 11.24 3.22 -1.05
CA ARG A 82 12.42 2.46 -1.49
C ARG A 82 12.05 1.52 -2.63
N ARG A 83 12.97 1.29 -3.57
CA ARG A 83 12.80 0.29 -4.63
C ARG A 83 13.72 -0.89 -4.38
N LEU A 84 13.20 -2.11 -4.51
CA LEU A 84 13.98 -3.35 -4.48
C LEU A 84 13.95 -4.06 -5.84
N PRO A 85 15.00 -4.83 -6.20
CA PRO A 85 15.10 -5.53 -7.49
C PRO A 85 14.33 -6.86 -7.49
N VAL A 86 13.11 -6.85 -6.94
CA VAL A 86 12.21 -8.00 -6.85
C VAL A 86 10.80 -7.60 -7.26
N LYS A 87 9.89 -8.57 -7.40
CA LYS A 87 8.47 -8.31 -7.69
C LYS A 87 7.81 -7.58 -6.52
N GLY A 88 7.06 -6.53 -6.82
CA GLY A 88 6.32 -5.73 -5.84
C GLY A 88 5.10 -6.45 -5.27
N GLY A 89 4.48 -5.82 -4.28
CA GLY A 89 3.15 -6.18 -3.83
C GLY A 89 2.14 -6.03 -4.97
N HIS A 90 1.25 -7.01 -5.13
CA HIS A 90 0.25 -6.96 -6.18
C HIS A 90 -0.98 -7.79 -5.85
N THR A 91 -2.07 -7.52 -6.55
CA THR A 91 -3.29 -8.31 -6.47
C THR A 91 -3.65 -8.89 -7.83
N MET A 92 -4.31 -10.04 -7.81
CA MET A 92 -5.07 -10.58 -8.93
C MET A 92 -6.55 -10.51 -8.55
N ILE A 93 -7.30 -9.68 -9.27
CA ILE A 93 -8.69 -9.39 -8.97
C ILE A 93 -9.55 -9.92 -10.11
N GLN A 94 -10.49 -10.79 -9.82
CA GLN A 94 -11.55 -11.17 -10.73
C GLN A 94 -12.76 -10.28 -10.45
N VAL A 95 -13.38 -9.73 -11.50
CA VAL A 95 -14.63 -8.98 -11.41
C VAL A 95 -15.63 -9.58 -12.40
N ASP A 96 -16.75 -10.08 -11.90
CA ASP A 96 -17.78 -10.65 -12.75
C ASP A 96 -18.81 -9.61 -13.25
N LYS A 97 -19.71 -10.05 -14.13
CA LYS A 97 -20.77 -9.20 -14.71
C LYS A 97 -21.78 -8.63 -13.69
N ASN A 98 -21.80 -9.16 -12.47
CA ASN A 98 -22.63 -8.69 -11.37
C ASN A 98 -21.84 -7.76 -10.41
N ALA A 99 -20.61 -7.37 -10.79
CA ALA A 99 -19.69 -6.60 -9.97
C ALA A 99 -19.26 -7.31 -8.66
N GLN A 100 -19.40 -8.65 -8.59
CA GLN A 100 -18.78 -9.43 -7.52
C GLN A 100 -17.30 -9.54 -7.79
N ASN A 101 -16.49 -9.52 -6.72
CA ASN A 101 -15.05 -9.66 -6.87
C ASN A 101 -14.48 -10.79 -6.01
N CYS A 102 -13.33 -11.30 -6.44
CA CYS A 102 -12.48 -12.20 -5.68
C CYS A 102 -11.03 -11.73 -5.85
N ILE A 103 -10.31 -11.61 -4.74
CA ILE A 103 -8.99 -10.99 -4.71
C ILE A 103 -7.97 -11.97 -4.14
N ILE A 104 -6.88 -12.18 -4.88
CA ILE A 104 -5.68 -12.83 -4.36
C ILE A 104 -4.65 -11.74 -4.16
N LEU A 105 -4.16 -11.59 -2.92
CA LEU A 105 -3.13 -10.63 -2.56
C LEU A 105 -1.78 -11.34 -2.40
N TYR A 106 -0.76 -10.81 -3.08
CA TYR A 106 0.64 -11.16 -2.85
C TYR A 106 1.35 -9.98 -2.19
N GLY A 107 1.81 -10.15 -0.96
CA GLY A 107 2.44 -9.07 -0.18
C GLY A 107 3.71 -8.51 -0.82
N GLY A 108 4.56 -9.35 -1.42
CA GLY A 108 5.77 -8.92 -2.12
C GLY A 108 6.63 -8.00 -1.27
N THR A 109 7.01 -6.85 -1.84
CA THR A 109 7.83 -5.85 -1.15
C THR A 109 7.17 -5.21 0.07
N ASN A 110 5.85 -5.28 0.21
CA ASN A 110 5.16 -4.82 1.42
C ASN A 110 5.54 -5.64 2.67
N GLN A 111 6.03 -6.86 2.48
CA GLN A 111 6.51 -7.74 3.56
C GLN A 111 8.04 -7.71 3.73
N MET A 112 8.71 -6.68 3.20
CA MET A 112 10.17 -6.56 3.21
C MET A 112 10.66 -5.33 3.96
N GLN A 113 9.86 -4.77 4.85
CA GLN A 113 10.29 -3.72 5.76
C GLN A 113 11.36 -4.28 6.72
N THR A 114 12.38 -3.50 7.00
CA THR A 114 13.42 -3.83 7.99
C THR A 114 13.48 -2.78 9.08
N LYS A 115 14.03 -3.13 10.25
CA LYS A 115 14.20 -2.18 11.36
C LYS A 115 14.99 -0.96 10.94
N GLU A 116 16.08 -1.17 10.21
CA GLU A 116 16.96 -0.12 9.72
C GLU A 116 16.22 0.86 8.80
N PHE A 117 15.33 0.34 7.94
CA PHE A 117 14.50 1.20 7.08
C PHE A 117 13.44 1.96 7.87
N VAL A 118 12.81 1.32 8.84
CA VAL A 118 11.86 1.98 9.74
C VAL A 118 12.54 3.12 10.51
N ASP A 119 13.72 2.86 11.08
CA ASP A 119 14.49 3.85 11.83
C ASP A 119 14.93 5.03 10.95
N GLU A 120 15.38 4.76 9.72
CA GLU A 120 15.72 5.78 8.73
C GLU A 120 14.53 6.68 8.41
N VAL A 121 13.35 6.09 8.15
CA VAL A 121 12.12 6.84 7.86
C VAL A 121 11.70 7.69 9.06
N LEU A 122 11.62 7.08 10.25
CA LEU A 122 11.12 7.74 11.44
C LEU A 122 12.11 8.77 12.03
N ALA A 123 13.38 8.78 11.59
CA ALA A 123 14.36 9.79 12.03
C ALA A 123 13.91 11.23 11.74
N ASP A 124 13.15 11.43 10.68
CA ASP A 124 12.68 12.77 10.25
C ASP A 124 11.33 13.18 10.87
N PHE A 125 10.76 12.33 11.75
CA PHE A 125 9.45 12.56 12.39
C PHE A 125 9.56 12.54 13.91
N GLY A 126 8.61 13.19 14.59
CA GLY A 126 8.62 13.29 16.05
C GLY A 126 7.33 13.83 16.65
N GLU A 127 7.44 14.41 17.83
CA GLU A 127 6.31 14.89 18.63
C GLU A 127 5.36 15.78 17.84
N GLY A 128 4.07 15.42 17.85
CA GLY A 128 3.00 16.13 17.17
C GLY A 128 2.82 15.83 15.69
N ASP A 129 3.73 15.04 15.07
CA ASP A 129 3.53 14.51 13.73
C ASP A 129 2.53 13.34 13.74
N TYR A 130 1.90 13.07 12.60
CA TYR A 130 0.98 11.96 12.44
C TYR A 130 1.64 10.79 11.72
N LEU A 131 1.38 9.59 12.22
CA LEU A 131 1.64 8.32 11.54
C LEU A 131 0.31 7.65 11.22
N ILE A 132 0.11 7.31 9.94
CA ILE A 132 -1.07 6.58 9.46
C ILE A 132 -0.61 5.20 8.99
N LEU A 133 -1.33 4.16 9.42
CA LEU A 133 -1.01 2.76 9.18
C LEU A 133 -2.24 1.98 8.71
N GLN A 134 -1.98 0.85 8.02
CA GLN A 134 -2.95 -0.17 7.65
C GLN A 134 -2.35 -1.54 7.96
N ASN A 135 -3.17 -2.60 7.94
CA ASN A 135 -2.70 -3.96 8.26
C ASN A 135 -2.26 -4.73 7.00
N GLU A 136 -1.35 -4.14 6.18
CA GLU A 136 -0.89 -4.76 4.93
C GLU A 136 0.64 -4.86 4.80
N ILE A 137 1.39 -4.41 5.81
CA ILE A 137 2.86 -4.46 5.80
C ILE A 137 3.38 -5.23 7.02
N ASN A 138 4.60 -5.76 6.93
CA ASN A 138 5.27 -6.33 8.09
C ASN A 138 5.82 -5.23 9.03
N MET A 139 6.34 -5.63 10.18
CA MET A 139 6.97 -4.75 11.18
C MET A 139 6.04 -3.72 11.84
N LEU A 140 4.71 -3.91 11.76
CA LEU A 140 3.75 -2.96 12.34
C LEU A 140 4.00 -2.69 13.82
N ASP A 141 4.24 -3.74 14.61
CA ASP A 141 4.54 -3.60 16.05
C ASP A 141 5.73 -2.68 16.27
N TYR A 142 6.82 -2.92 15.55
CA TYR A 142 8.04 -2.11 15.67
C TYR A 142 7.82 -0.66 15.23
N ILE A 143 7.10 -0.45 14.13
CA ILE A 143 6.76 0.91 13.64
C ILE A 143 5.94 1.66 14.68
N ILE A 144 4.94 1.00 15.28
CA ILE A 144 4.07 1.59 16.31
C ILE A 144 4.88 1.95 17.55
N ASP A 145 5.72 1.03 18.05
CA ASP A 145 6.55 1.25 19.24
C ASP A 145 7.49 2.45 19.01
N GLN A 146 8.21 2.49 17.88
CA GLN A 146 9.12 3.60 17.57
C GLN A 146 8.39 4.94 17.41
N ALA A 147 7.22 4.96 16.80
CA ALA A 147 6.41 6.16 16.66
C ALA A 147 5.84 6.63 18.03
N TYR A 148 5.46 5.70 18.88
CA TYR A 148 4.99 5.98 20.23
C TYR A 148 6.11 6.61 21.08
N GLU A 149 7.31 6.06 21.08
CA GLU A 149 8.49 6.64 21.78
C GLU A 149 8.79 8.05 21.31
N LYS A 150 8.57 8.34 20.00
CA LYS A 150 8.72 9.67 19.41
C LYS A 150 7.53 10.61 19.65
N LYS A 151 6.51 10.17 20.39
CA LYS A 151 5.29 10.93 20.69
C LYS A 151 4.52 11.38 19.45
N MET A 152 4.56 10.58 18.41
CA MET A 152 3.73 10.78 17.23
C MET A 152 2.27 10.44 17.52
N LYS A 153 1.35 11.03 16.75
CA LYS A 153 -0.07 10.69 16.79
C LYS A 153 -0.34 9.56 15.83
N ILE A 154 -0.67 8.38 16.34
CA ILE A 154 -0.85 7.16 15.56
C ILE A 154 -2.33 7.00 15.19
N VAL A 155 -2.60 6.81 13.89
CA VAL A 155 -3.91 6.53 13.32
C VAL A 155 -3.82 5.22 12.56
N MET A 156 -4.59 4.22 12.93
CA MET A 156 -4.55 2.91 12.29
C MET A 156 -5.90 2.53 11.70
N ASN A 157 -5.88 2.12 10.43
CA ASN A 157 -6.94 1.35 9.81
C ASN A 157 -6.58 -0.14 9.92
N PRO A 158 -7.26 -0.95 10.76
CA PRO A 158 -6.88 -2.34 11.02
C PRO A 158 -7.21 -3.31 9.86
N SER A 159 -7.60 -2.78 8.71
CA SER A 159 -7.95 -3.60 7.54
C SER A 159 -6.72 -3.93 6.66
N PRO A 160 -6.63 -5.18 6.09
CA PRO A 160 -7.53 -6.31 6.34
C PRO A 160 -7.44 -6.79 7.79
N PHE A 161 -8.55 -7.31 8.30
CA PHE A 161 -8.58 -7.94 9.61
C PHE A 161 -8.17 -9.41 9.43
N ASP A 162 -7.11 -9.82 10.11
CA ASP A 162 -6.65 -11.20 10.20
C ASP A 162 -6.93 -11.71 11.62
N ASP A 163 -7.46 -12.94 11.74
CA ASP A 163 -7.74 -13.63 13.01
C ASP A 163 -6.45 -14.11 13.68
#